data_b621b9fcbbf70eeea0efece314b39fc2
#
_entry.id   b621b9fcbbf70eeea0efece314b39fc2
#
_cell.length_a   1.000
_cell.length_b   1.000
_cell.length_c   1.000
_cell.angle_alpha   90.00
_cell.angle_beta   90.00
_cell.angle_gamma   90.00
#
_symmetry.space_group_name_H-M   'P 1'
#
loop_
_entity.id
_entity.type
_entity.pdbx_description
1 polymer ?
#
loop_
_entity_poly.entity_id
_entity_poly.type
_entity_poly.pdbx_seq_one_letter_code
_entity_poly.pdbx_strand_id
1 'polypeptide(L)'
;MYGKMHSACLYGIEGVMIGVEVDLANGLPQTCIIGLPDSAIREAALRVRSAVRNCGFRYPQQRVTINLAPADLRKEGSAFDLAIAVGILTTSGQLVMPSAGTTLMIGELALDGSLRPVTGVLPMIEAARKAGFKAVLLPRGNAAEAALIGGMQVYAVDHLRDLRGPESPASPIANRTEERSGSCEPTEAAGSAASQAADDADGLDAGINGLPFPVTTSSGPTSPAQPVMALSLEHLRYTAPASFPSASEPAEAMREDYSDVLGQHHVKRALTIAAAGMHNILLIGPPGTGKTMMIKRLPGILPSLTDTEALEVTQIFSAAGKLKNAHRGLIRERPFRSPHHTISGAGLIGGGSVPKPGEVSLAHRGILFLDEMPEFTRSVLEVLRQPLEDHVVTLSRARATFTYPARFMLAGSMNPCHCGFLGSGHPQQRCTCSASRIAQYRSRISGPLLDRIDLQVDVPRPREWDANAQSAGLSTAEMRSSVAAAQALQAERYRDLPISWNSELYGTTLRRYADPGPEGARMLHSLLESLGLSMRSYDRILKLSRTIADLEGADRISSAHIAEALQYRNLDKPPMEEG
;
A
#
# COMPACT_ATOMS: atom_id res chain seq x y z
N MET A 1 10.28 26.49 -29.58
CA MET A 1 8.82 26.10 -29.49
C MET A 1 8.60 25.52 -28.11
N TYR A 2 7.54 25.97 -27.40
CA TYR A 2 7.26 25.59 -26.02
C TYR A 2 5.92 24.87 -25.90
N GLY A 3 5.88 23.79 -25.12
CA GLY A 3 4.66 23.06 -24.81
C GLY A 3 4.68 22.62 -23.34
N LYS A 4 3.49 22.50 -22.72
CA LYS A 4 3.33 22.08 -21.33
C LYS A 4 2.29 20.96 -21.24
N MET A 5 2.70 19.83 -20.65
CA MET A 5 1.86 18.69 -20.31
C MET A 5 1.82 18.51 -18.79
N HIS A 6 0.93 17.69 -18.31
CA HIS A 6 0.77 17.43 -16.89
C HIS A 6 0.90 15.93 -16.60
N SER A 7 1.74 15.61 -15.64
CA SER A 7 1.91 14.26 -15.10
C SER A 7 1.82 14.29 -13.57
N ALA A 8 2.04 13.17 -12.92
CA ALA A 8 2.12 13.07 -11.47
C ALA A 8 3.14 12.02 -11.05
N CYS A 9 3.64 12.13 -9.83
CA CYS A 9 4.43 11.11 -9.18
C CYS A 9 3.91 10.83 -7.78
N LEU A 10 4.34 9.71 -7.19
CA LEU A 10 4.10 9.41 -5.79
C LEU A 10 5.13 10.11 -4.90
N TYR A 11 4.65 10.68 -3.81
CA TYR A 11 5.45 11.11 -2.69
C TYR A 11 4.88 10.45 -1.42
N GLY A 12 5.47 9.34 -1.03
CA GLY A 12 4.87 8.46 -0.02
C GLY A 12 3.62 7.76 -0.54
N ILE A 13 2.45 8.12 -0.03
CA ILE A 13 1.14 7.67 -0.53
C ILE A 13 0.36 8.79 -1.22
N GLU A 14 0.92 9.97 -1.31
CA GLU A 14 0.26 11.13 -1.93
C GLU A 14 0.70 11.27 -3.38
N GLY A 15 -0.24 11.61 -4.24
CA GLY A 15 0.08 12.03 -5.60
C GLY A 15 0.50 13.49 -5.62
N VAL A 16 1.59 13.80 -6.32
CA VAL A 16 2.05 15.17 -6.53
C VAL A 16 2.03 15.49 -8.00
N MET A 17 1.38 16.60 -8.36
CA MET A 17 1.27 17.04 -9.74
C MET A 17 2.61 17.58 -10.25
N ILE A 18 3.01 17.14 -11.45
CA ILE A 18 4.26 17.53 -12.10
C ILE A 18 3.95 18.15 -13.46
N GLY A 19 4.41 19.38 -13.67
CA GLY A 19 4.42 20.02 -14.98
C GLY A 19 5.57 19.47 -15.82
N VAL A 20 5.27 18.94 -17.00
CA VAL A 20 6.24 18.50 -18.01
C VAL A 20 6.31 19.55 -19.10
N GLU A 21 7.35 20.36 -19.06
CA GLU A 21 7.57 21.46 -19.99
C GLU A 21 8.59 21.05 -21.03
N VAL A 22 8.25 21.17 -22.31
CA VAL A 22 9.10 20.80 -23.43
C VAL A 22 9.42 22.04 -24.25
N ASP A 23 10.72 22.28 -24.45
CA ASP A 23 11.21 23.34 -25.35
C ASP A 23 12.07 22.76 -26.47
N LEU A 24 11.74 23.17 -27.69
CA LEU A 24 12.48 22.84 -28.91
C LEU A 24 13.21 24.09 -29.41
N ALA A 25 14.53 24.09 -29.32
CA ALA A 25 15.40 25.19 -29.74
C ALA A 25 16.34 24.74 -30.86
N ASN A 26 16.72 25.69 -31.74
CA ASN A 26 17.70 25.42 -32.76
C ASN A 26 19.06 25.10 -32.13
N GLY A 27 19.76 24.11 -32.67
CA GLY A 27 21.08 23.67 -32.20
C GLY A 27 21.34 22.20 -32.49
N LEU A 28 22.47 21.71 -32.00
CA LEU A 28 22.84 20.28 -32.17
C LEU A 28 21.78 19.39 -31.52
N PRO A 29 21.41 18.28 -32.19
CA PRO A 29 20.39 17.33 -31.67
C PRO A 29 20.82 16.72 -30.34
N GLN A 30 20.29 17.23 -29.26
CA GLN A 30 20.54 16.76 -27.91
C GLN A 30 19.24 16.80 -27.09
N THR A 31 19.01 15.79 -26.26
CA THR A 31 17.88 15.77 -25.31
C THR A 31 18.42 15.90 -23.90
N CYS A 32 17.90 16.89 -23.15
CA CYS A 32 18.26 17.14 -21.76
C CYS A 32 17.01 17.17 -20.89
N ILE A 33 17.03 16.45 -19.74
CA ILE A 33 15.95 16.47 -18.74
C ILE A 33 16.48 17.14 -17.48
N ILE A 34 15.78 18.19 -17.02
CA ILE A 34 16.09 18.99 -15.82
C ILE A 34 14.94 18.94 -14.83
N GLY A 35 15.12 19.39 -13.58
CA GLY A 35 14.12 19.37 -12.51
C GLY A 35 14.28 18.21 -11.54
N LEU A 36 15.53 17.88 -11.16
CA LEU A 36 15.92 16.80 -10.23
C LEU A 36 15.40 15.40 -10.62
N PRO A 37 15.61 14.95 -11.87
CA PRO A 37 15.26 13.60 -12.29
C PRO A 37 16.16 12.55 -11.62
N ASP A 38 15.59 11.37 -11.31
CA ASP A 38 16.38 10.17 -10.95
C ASP A 38 17.05 9.54 -12.18
N SER A 39 17.74 8.39 -12.00
CA SER A 39 18.37 7.65 -13.11
C SER A 39 17.34 7.13 -14.12
N ALA A 40 16.20 6.62 -13.64
CA ALA A 40 15.15 6.06 -14.49
C ALA A 40 14.54 7.11 -15.42
N ILE A 41 14.34 8.35 -14.92
CA ILE A 41 13.84 9.48 -15.71
C ILE A 41 14.90 9.97 -16.71
N ARG A 42 16.18 9.95 -16.36
CA ARG A 42 17.24 10.30 -17.33
C ARG A 42 17.27 9.34 -18.50
N GLU A 43 17.05 8.04 -18.24
CA GLU A 43 16.92 7.02 -19.27
C GLU A 43 15.65 7.18 -20.12
N ALA A 44 14.61 7.85 -19.61
CA ALA A 44 13.39 8.13 -20.35
C ALA A 44 13.66 8.84 -21.68
N ALA A 45 14.68 9.71 -21.75
CA ALA A 45 15.06 10.38 -22.99
C ALA A 45 15.36 9.39 -24.13
N LEU A 46 16.03 8.28 -23.81
CA LEU A 46 16.37 7.23 -24.78
C LEU A 46 15.14 6.36 -25.11
N ARG A 47 14.36 5.96 -24.09
CA ARG A 47 13.14 5.17 -24.27
C ARG A 47 12.14 5.92 -25.15
N VAL A 48 11.81 7.16 -24.81
CA VAL A 48 10.88 8.01 -25.56
C VAL A 48 11.35 8.24 -26.98
N ARG A 49 12.65 8.51 -27.22
CA ARG A 49 13.22 8.69 -28.56
C ARG A 49 13.01 7.45 -29.43
N SER A 50 13.28 6.26 -28.88
CA SER A 50 13.10 4.99 -29.60
C SER A 50 11.61 4.70 -29.85
N ALA A 51 10.76 4.84 -28.83
CA ALA A 51 9.32 4.64 -28.94
C ALA A 51 8.66 5.56 -30.00
N VAL A 52 9.00 6.85 -29.98
CA VAL A 52 8.51 7.82 -30.98
C VAL A 52 8.85 7.40 -32.39
N ARG A 53 10.12 6.97 -32.64
CA ARG A 53 10.56 6.52 -33.97
C ARG A 53 9.89 5.21 -34.39
N ASN A 54 9.84 4.24 -33.48
CA ASN A 54 9.26 2.92 -33.78
C ASN A 54 7.74 2.99 -34.00
N CYS A 55 7.09 4.03 -33.49
CA CYS A 55 5.68 4.33 -33.78
C CYS A 55 5.46 5.12 -35.07
N GLY A 56 6.51 5.38 -35.87
CA GLY A 56 6.44 6.11 -37.14
C GLY A 56 6.25 7.63 -36.99
N PHE A 57 6.50 8.19 -35.80
CA PHE A 57 6.60 9.62 -35.59
C PHE A 57 8.05 10.10 -35.85
N ARG A 58 8.22 11.39 -36.09
CA ARG A 58 9.56 12.01 -36.27
C ARG A 58 10.04 12.55 -34.95
N TYR A 59 11.21 12.09 -34.47
CA TYR A 59 11.86 12.70 -33.34
C TYR A 59 12.58 13.98 -33.79
N PRO A 60 12.38 15.14 -33.12
CA PRO A 60 12.97 16.42 -33.53
C PRO A 60 14.50 16.34 -33.64
N GLN A 61 15.04 16.86 -34.77
CA GLN A 61 16.49 16.98 -34.99
C GLN A 61 16.99 18.33 -34.50
N GLN A 62 16.55 18.73 -33.30
CA GLN A 62 16.86 20.00 -32.64
C GLN A 62 17.27 19.73 -31.19
N ARG A 63 17.65 20.77 -30.46
CA ARG A 63 17.86 20.66 -29.02
C ARG A 63 16.51 20.55 -28.32
N VAL A 64 16.30 19.44 -27.60
CA VAL A 64 15.08 19.17 -26.81
C VAL A 64 15.43 19.37 -25.34
N THR A 65 14.80 20.32 -24.68
CA THR A 65 14.92 20.51 -23.23
C THR A 65 13.59 20.17 -22.58
N ILE A 66 13.62 19.26 -21.59
CA ILE A 66 12.46 18.82 -20.83
C ILE A 66 12.67 19.27 -19.39
N ASN A 67 11.76 20.12 -18.87
CA ASN A 67 11.78 20.54 -17.48
C ASN A 67 10.63 19.90 -16.70
N LEU A 68 10.96 19.27 -15.57
CA LEU A 68 9.98 18.69 -14.66
C LEU A 68 9.78 19.61 -13.46
N ALA A 69 8.69 20.39 -13.45
CA ALA A 69 8.36 21.34 -12.41
C ALA A 69 7.44 20.71 -11.33
N PRO A 70 7.59 21.08 -10.05
CA PRO A 70 8.53 22.04 -9.46
C PRO A 70 9.95 21.47 -9.30
N ALA A 71 10.96 22.36 -9.22
CA ALA A 71 12.38 21.92 -9.20
C ALA A 71 12.89 21.49 -7.81
N ASP A 72 12.18 21.80 -6.75
CA ASP A 72 12.52 21.49 -5.35
C ASP A 72 12.21 20.03 -4.98
N LEU A 73 11.30 19.38 -5.71
CA LEU A 73 10.92 17.99 -5.50
C LEU A 73 11.75 17.05 -6.38
N ARG A 74 12.34 16.02 -5.81
CA ARG A 74 12.96 14.92 -6.57
C ARG A 74 11.88 14.05 -7.20
N LYS A 75 11.99 13.82 -8.52
CA LYS A 75 11.07 12.96 -9.26
C LYS A 75 11.72 11.60 -9.43
N GLU A 76 10.92 10.56 -9.22
CA GLU A 76 11.36 9.17 -9.28
C GLU A 76 10.40 8.33 -10.12
N GLY A 77 10.94 7.35 -10.83
CA GLY A 77 10.18 6.37 -11.59
C GLY A 77 9.96 6.75 -13.06
N SER A 78 9.26 5.84 -13.77
CA SER A 78 9.08 5.88 -15.24
C SER A 78 7.71 6.41 -15.69
N ALA A 79 6.88 6.91 -14.75
CA ALA A 79 5.51 7.34 -15.04
C ALA A 79 5.40 8.55 -15.99
N PHE A 80 6.51 9.25 -16.26
CA PHE A 80 6.53 10.48 -17.05
C PHE A 80 6.70 10.25 -18.54
N ASP A 81 7.09 9.04 -18.98
CA ASP A 81 7.46 8.76 -20.37
C ASP A 81 6.35 9.15 -21.36
N LEU A 82 5.09 8.83 -21.05
CA LEU A 82 3.94 9.20 -21.88
C LEU A 82 3.78 10.72 -21.99
N ALA A 83 3.86 11.44 -20.88
CA ALA A 83 3.72 12.90 -20.87
C ALA A 83 4.86 13.59 -21.62
N ILE A 84 6.08 13.06 -21.53
CA ILE A 84 7.26 13.53 -22.28
C ILE A 84 7.06 13.29 -23.76
N ALA A 85 6.63 12.08 -24.17
CA ALA A 85 6.39 11.74 -25.57
C ALA A 85 5.31 12.63 -26.20
N VAL A 86 4.15 12.74 -25.55
CA VAL A 86 3.06 13.61 -26.00
C VAL A 86 3.51 15.07 -26.06
N GLY A 87 4.28 15.53 -25.06
CA GLY A 87 4.84 16.88 -25.03
C GLY A 87 5.76 17.16 -26.22
N ILE A 88 6.65 16.24 -26.58
CA ILE A 88 7.52 16.35 -27.76
C ILE A 88 6.71 16.38 -29.05
N LEU A 89 5.72 15.47 -29.19
CA LEU A 89 4.90 15.37 -30.39
C LEU A 89 4.00 16.58 -30.59
N THR A 90 3.44 17.15 -29.53
CA THR A 90 2.62 18.36 -29.60
C THR A 90 3.47 19.60 -29.87
N THR A 91 4.62 19.73 -29.19
CA THR A 91 5.52 20.87 -29.40
C THR A 91 6.14 20.87 -30.80
N SER A 92 6.37 19.70 -31.39
CA SER A 92 6.85 19.56 -32.76
C SER A 92 5.74 19.63 -33.85
N GLY A 93 4.49 19.88 -33.45
CA GLY A 93 3.38 20.03 -34.37
C GLY A 93 2.88 18.74 -35.04
N GLN A 94 3.28 17.58 -34.53
CA GLN A 94 2.85 16.28 -35.09
C GLN A 94 1.51 15.82 -34.51
N LEU A 95 1.17 16.26 -33.28
CA LEU A 95 -0.12 16.05 -32.63
C LEU A 95 -0.67 17.38 -32.13
N VAL A 96 -1.99 17.51 -32.13
CA VAL A 96 -2.72 18.60 -31.46
C VAL A 96 -3.59 18.01 -30.38
N MET A 97 -3.40 18.42 -29.15
CA MET A 97 -4.18 17.97 -28.00
C MET A 97 -4.91 19.13 -27.34
N PRO A 98 -6.15 19.40 -27.71
CA PRO A 98 -6.91 20.57 -27.23
C PRO A 98 -7.11 20.61 -25.71
N SER A 99 -7.17 19.43 -25.07
CA SER A 99 -7.39 19.27 -23.63
C SER A 99 -6.12 19.08 -22.81
N ALA A 100 -4.93 19.37 -23.35
CA ALA A 100 -3.63 19.15 -22.68
C ALA A 100 -3.54 19.78 -21.28
N GLY A 101 -4.13 20.97 -21.08
CA GLY A 101 -4.12 21.68 -19.80
C GLY A 101 -5.00 21.07 -18.70
N THR A 102 -5.93 20.17 -19.06
CA THR A 102 -6.88 19.54 -18.13
C THR A 102 -6.80 18.02 -18.11
N THR A 103 -5.82 17.45 -18.81
CA THR A 103 -5.58 16.01 -18.89
C THR A 103 -4.29 15.65 -18.19
N LEU A 104 -4.39 14.74 -17.23
CA LEU A 104 -3.24 14.09 -16.59
C LEU A 104 -2.72 12.98 -17.51
N MET A 105 -1.40 12.84 -17.66
CA MET A 105 -0.77 11.80 -18.47
C MET A 105 0.20 11.00 -17.64
N ILE A 106 -0.02 9.71 -17.53
CA ILE A 106 0.81 8.79 -16.74
C ILE A 106 1.07 7.54 -17.57
N GLY A 107 2.32 7.08 -17.65
CA GLY A 107 2.64 5.81 -18.31
C GLY A 107 4.11 5.65 -18.59
N GLU A 108 4.59 4.42 -18.50
CA GLU A 108 5.93 4.01 -18.91
C GLU A 108 5.90 3.52 -20.36
N LEU A 109 6.85 3.95 -21.18
CA LEU A 109 7.00 3.51 -22.56
C LEU A 109 8.07 2.41 -22.67
N ALA A 110 7.73 1.35 -23.38
CA ALA A 110 8.71 0.41 -23.90
C ALA A 110 9.32 0.96 -25.22
N LEU A 111 10.42 0.39 -25.66
CA LEU A 111 11.14 0.85 -26.85
C LEU A 111 10.33 0.72 -28.15
N ASP A 112 9.42 -0.24 -28.23
CA ASP A 112 8.49 -0.44 -29.33
C ASP A 112 7.33 0.55 -29.35
N GLY A 113 7.11 1.29 -28.25
CA GLY A 113 6.02 2.23 -28.05
C GLY A 113 4.81 1.66 -27.33
N SER A 114 4.84 0.42 -26.86
CA SER A 114 3.83 -0.12 -25.95
C SER A 114 3.89 0.55 -24.58
N LEU A 115 2.71 0.71 -23.94
CA LEU A 115 2.62 1.29 -22.63
C LEU A 115 2.54 0.21 -21.53
N ARG A 116 3.38 0.36 -20.52
CA ARG A 116 3.43 -0.50 -19.34
C ARG A 116 2.68 0.14 -18.17
N PRO A 117 1.95 -0.67 -17.39
CA PRO A 117 1.31 -0.20 -16.18
C PRO A 117 2.31 0.38 -15.18
N VAL A 118 1.89 1.45 -14.48
CA VAL A 118 2.65 2.08 -13.40
C VAL A 118 1.99 1.83 -12.06
N THR A 119 2.77 1.92 -10.98
CA THR A 119 2.27 1.73 -9.61
C THR A 119 1.80 3.05 -9.02
N GLY A 120 0.76 3.00 -8.15
CA GLY A 120 0.31 4.17 -7.42
C GLY A 120 -0.52 5.15 -8.25
N VAL A 121 -1.23 4.66 -9.23
CA VAL A 121 -2.07 5.50 -10.10
C VAL A 121 -3.22 6.14 -9.33
N LEU A 122 -3.83 5.40 -8.37
CA LEU A 122 -4.98 5.90 -7.62
C LEU A 122 -4.70 7.20 -6.85
N PRO A 123 -3.62 7.30 -6.03
CA PRO A 123 -3.24 8.55 -5.38
C PRO A 123 -2.93 9.69 -6.37
N MET A 124 -2.30 9.39 -7.51
CA MET A 124 -1.99 10.40 -8.53
C MET A 124 -3.25 10.97 -9.16
N ILE A 125 -4.25 10.13 -9.46
CA ILE A 125 -5.54 10.56 -10.02
C ILE A 125 -6.33 11.36 -8.99
N GLU A 126 -6.34 10.95 -7.73
CA GLU A 126 -7.03 11.70 -6.67
C GLU A 126 -6.42 13.10 -6.49
N ALA A 127 -5.10 13.23 -6.56
CA ALA A 127 -4.42 14.52 -6.54
C ALA A 127 -4.80 15.38 -7.76
N ALA A 128 -4.86 14.79 -8.95
CA ALA A 128 -5.26 15.49 -10.16
C ALA A 128 -6.73 15.94 -10.10
N ARG A 129 -7.63 15.09 -9.60
CA ARG A 129 -9.04 15.44 -9.39
C ARG A 129 -9.19 16.63 -8.45
N LYS A 130 -8.47 16.63 -7.33
CA LYS A 130 -8.43 17.76 -6.37
C LYS A 130 -7.86 19.03 -6.99
N ALA A 131 -6.91 18.91 -7.92
CA ALA A 131 -6.33 20.02 -8.68
C ALA A 131 -7.21 20.51 -9.85
N GLY A 132 -8.41 19.91 -10.05
CA GLY A 132 -9.38 20.33 -11.05
C GLY A 132 -9.18 19.74 -12.45
N PHE A 133 -8.34 18.72 -12.60
CA PHE A 133 -8.22 17.98 -13.86
C PHE A 133 -9.49 17.18 -14.15
N LYS A 134 -9.84 17.08 -15.44
CA LYS A 134 -11.09 16.44 -15.89
C LYS A 134 -10.86 15.07 -16.54
N ALA A 135 -9.65 14.80 -16.98
CA ALA A 135 -9.33 13.59 -17.73
C ALA A 135 -7.96 13.02 -17.32
N VAL A 136 -7.79 11.73 -17.55
CA VAL A 136 -6.51 11.03 -17.42
C VAL A 136 -6.27 10.15 -18.65
N LEU A 137 -5.05 10.21 -19.18
CA LEU A 137 -4.52 9.34 -20.25
C LEU A 137 -3.47 8.43 -19.63
N LEU A 138 -3.69 7.11 -19.70
CA LEU A 138 -2.85 6.14 -19.01
C LEU A 138 -2.87 4.76 -19.69
N PRO A 139 -1.95 3.85 -19.30
CA PRO A 139 -1.94 2.49 -19.83
C PRO A 139 -3.23 1.75 -19.51
N ARG A 140 -3.73 0.96 -20.47
CA ARG A 140 -4.97 0.16 -20.31
C ARG A 140 -4.94 -0.73 -19.06
N GLY A 141 -3.76 -1.26 -18.69
CA GLY A 141 -3.59 -2.05 -17.46
C GLY A 141 -3.91 -1.30 -16.16
N ASN A 142 -3.90 0.04 -16.19
CA ASN A 142 -4.27 0.89 -15.05
C ASN A 142 -5.70 1.46 -15.15
N ALA A 143 -6.41 1.25 -16.27
CA ALA A 143 -7.70 1.89 -16.50
C ALA A 143 -8.77 1.51 -15.48
N ALA A 144 -8.81 0.24 -15.07
CA ALA A 144 -9.73 -0.24 -14.03
C ALA A 144 -9.47 0.42 -12.67
N GLU A 145 -8.20 0.59 -12.29
CA GLU A 145 -7.79 1.30 -11.08
C GLU A 145 -8.17 2.78 -11.15
N ALA A 146 -7.92 3.41 -12.28
CA ALA A 146 -8.26 4.81 -12.53
C ALA A 146 -9.76 5.09 -12.42
N ALA A 147 -10.58 4.18 -12.89
CA ALA A 147 -12.03 4.28 -12.88
C ALA A 147 -12.66 4.17 -11.48
N LEU A 148 -11.89 3.77 -10.45
CA LEU A 148 -12.36 3.77 -9.06
C LEU A 148 -12.60 5.18 -8.52
N ILE A 149 -11.96 6.20 -9.11
CA ILE A 149 -12.17 7.59 -8.75
C ILE A 149 -13.20 8.19 -9.71
N GLY A 150 -14.38 8.45 -9.18
CA GLY A 150 -15.43 9.13 -9.95
C GLY A 150 -15.07 10.58 -10.32
N GLY A 151 -15.72 11.11 -11.37
CA GLY A 151 -15.61 12.51 -11.77
C GLY A 151 -14.45 12.82 -12.72
N MET A 152 -13.70 11.83 -13.19
CA MET A 152 -12.67 11.97 -14.21
C MET A 152 -12.94 11.08 -15.41
N GLN A 153 -12.68 11.57 -16.62
CA GLN A 153 -12.71 10.78 -17.84
C GLN A 153 -11.42 9.98 -17.97
N VAL A 154 -11.53 8.67 -18.15
CA VAL A 154 -10.38 7.77 -18.27
C VAL A 154 -10.18 7.41 -19.73
N TYR A 155 -8.99 7.66 -20.25
CA TYR A 155 -8.56 7.27 -21.59
C TYR A 155 -7.44 6.22 -21.48
N ALA A 156 -7.70 5.04 -22.03
CA ALA A 156 -6.83 3.88 -21.92
C ALA A 156 -6.05 3.65 -23.22
N VAL A 157 -4.74 3.61 -23.14
CA VAL A 157 -3.82 3.47 -24.27
C VAL A 157 -2.97 2.23 -24.10
N ASP A 158 -2.89 1.40 -25.12
CA ASP A 158 -1.99 0.24 -25.14
C ASP A 158 -0.66 0.58 -25.80
N HIS A 159 -0.70 1.46 -26.81
CA HIS A 159 0.46 1.76 -27.64
C HIS A 159 0.49 3.24 -28.05
N LEU A 160 1.66 3.85 -28.09
CA LEU A 160 1.81 5.26 -28.48
C LEU A 160 1.22 5.58 -29.87
N ARG A 161 1.19 4.60 -30.79
CA ARG A 161 0.55 4.75 -32.11
C ARG A 161 -0.94 4.98 -32.04
N ASP A 162 -1.61 4.52 -30.99
CA ASP A 162 -3.07 4.66 -30.80
C ASP A 162 -3.47 6.14 -30.68
N LEU A 163 -2.51 7.02 -30.37
CA LEU A 163 -2.71 8.46 -30.36
C LEU A 163 -2.93 9.06 -31.75
N ARG A 164 -2.73 8.31 -32.84
CA ARG A 164 -3.03 8.79 -34.20
C ARG A 164 -4.51 8.79 -34.54
N GLY A 165 -5.36 8.17 -33.71
CA GLY A 165 -6.76 7.91 -34.03
C GLY A 165 -6.94 6.74 -35.02
N PRO A 166 -8.16 6.27 -35.24
CA PRO A 166 -8.44 5.22 -36.21
C PRO A 166 -8.00 5.70 -37.60
N GLU A 167 -7.05 5.01 -38.20
CA GLU A 167 -6.65 5.28 -39.57
C GLU A 167 -7.85 5.08 -40.49
N SER A 168 -8.18 6.09 -41.31
CA SER A 168 -8.93 5.86 -42.54
C SER A 168 -8.14 4.80 -43.34
N PRO A 169 -8.78 3.77 -43.96
CA PRO A 169 -8.08 2.64 -44.52
C PRO A 169 -7.01 3.09 -45.49
N ALA A 170 -5.76 3.02 -45.06
CA ALA A 170 -4.61 3.37 -45.89
C ALA A 170 -4.43 2.29 -46.96
N SER A 171 -4.27 2.73 -48.19
CA SER A 171 -3.90 1.93 -49.34
C SER A 171 -2.73 0.98 -49.02
N PRO A 172 -2.75 -0.27 -49.47
CA PRO A 172 -1.70 -1.23 -49.18
C PRO A 172 -0.37 -0.76 -49.78
N ILE A 173 0.63 -0.57 -48.94
CA ILE A 173 2.03 -0.42 -49.38
C ILE A 173 2.40 -1.75 -50.03
N ALA A 174 2.53 -1.72 -51.37
CA ALA A 174 3.00 -2.85 -52.15
C ALA A 174 4.39 -3.26 -51.68
N ASN A 175 4.49 -4.40 -51.04
CA ASN A 175 5.75 -5.12 -50.86
C ASN A 175 6.29 -5.52 -52.25
N ARG A 176 7.25 -4.77 -52.75
CA ARG A 176 8.09 -5.26 -53.82
C ARG A 176 9.10 -6.25 -53.19
N THR A 177 8.73 -7.51 -53.20
CA THR A 177 9.65 -8.62 -53.13
C THR A 177 10.34 -8.71 -54.50
N GLU A 178 11.58 -8.26 -54.61
CA GLU A 178 12.45 -8.67 -55.70
C GLU A 178 12.95 -10.09 -55.39
N GLU A 179 12.32 -11.05 -56.08
CA GLU A 179 12.89 -12.38 -56.27
C GLU A 179 14.18 -12.28 -57.11
N ARG A 180 15.33 -12.51 -56.45
CA ARG A 180 16.55 -12.96 -57.14
C ARG A 180 16.76 -14.42 -56.78
N SER A 181 16.34 -15.27 -57.69
CA SER A 181 16.80 -16.65 -57.83
C SER A 181 18.31 -16.66 -58.18
N GLY A 182 19.08 -17.30 -57.36
CA GLY A 182 20.47 -17.59 -57.61
C GLY A 182 20.94 -18.70 -56.70
N SER A 183 20.87 -19.92 -57.26
CA SER A 183 21.42 -21.15 -56.69
C SER A 183 22.95 -21.10 -56.58
N CYS A 184 23.53 -21.50 -55.48
CA CYS A 184 24.82 -22.17 -55.38
C CYS A 184 24.92 -22.96 -54.08
N GLU A 185 25.24 -24.19 -54.23
CA GLU A 185 25.46 -25.24 -53.22
C GLU A 185 26.74 -25.01 -52.37
N PRO A 186 26.92 -25.75 -51.29
CA PRO A 186 27.94 -25.50 -50.28
C PRO A 186 29.23 -26.30 -50.53
N THR A 187 30.35 -25.74 -50.13
CA THR A 187 31.60 -26.50 -49.97
C THR A 187 32.16 -26.29 -48.57
N GLU A 188 32.35 -27.42 -47.87
CA GLU A 188 33.08 -27.59 -46.63
C GLU A 188 34.57 -27.29 -46.80
N ALA A 189 35.24 -26.78 -45.76
CA ALA A 189 36.53 -27.21 -45.19
C ALA A 189 36.97 -26.22 -44.08
N ALA A 190 36.99 -26.64 -42.88
CA ALA A 190 38.07 -27.06 -41.99
C ALA A 190 39.27 -26.10 -41.83
N GLY A 191 39.62 -25.83 -40.56
CA GLY A 191 40.97 -25.48 -40.10
C GLY A 191 41.07 -24.22 -39.25
N SER A 192 41.00 -24.31 -37.98
CA SER A 192 41.98 -24.41 -36.88
C SER A 192 42.89 -23.21 -36.65
N ALA A 193 42.99 -22.90 -35.35
CA ALA A 193 44.14 -22.33 -34.61
C ALA A 193 44.28 -20.81 -34.55
N ALA A 194 44.00 -20.26 -33.42
CA ALA A 194 44.89 -19.99 -32.26
C ALA A 194 45.71 -18.67 -32.33
N SER A 195 45.51 -17.91 -31.32
CA SER A 195 46.44 -17.28 -30.39
C SER A 195 46.97 -15.87 -30.64
N GLN A 196 46.78 -15.10 -29.61
CA GLN A 196 47.72 -14.21 -28.90
C GLN A 196 48.01 -12.82 -29.46
N ALA A 197 47.60 -11.85 -28.70
CA ALA A 197 48.38 -11.01 -27.78
C ALA A 197 48.91 -9.69 -28.35
N ALA A 198 48.58 -8.69 -27.57
CA ALA A 198 49.43 -7.65 -27.00
C ALA A 198 49.79 -6.41 -27.83
N ASP A 199 49.37 -5.33 -27.22
CA ASP A 199 50.12 -4.14 -26.79
C ASP A 199 50.63 -3.10 -27.82
N ASP A 200 50.46 -1.91 -27.32
CA ASP A 200 51.25 -0.69 -27.35
C ASP A 200 51.02 0.38 -28.44
N ALA A 201 50.52 1.47 -27.94
CA ALA A 201 51.13 2.79 -27.77
C ALA A 201 51.38 3.69 -29.00
N ASP A 202 50.96 4.91 -28.73
CA ASP A 202 51.58 6.19 -29.12
C ASP A 202 51.65 6.69 -30.56
N GLY A 203 51.11 7.87 -30.71
CA GLY A 203 51.92 8.96 -31.22
C GLY A 203 51.55 9.63 -32.56
N LEU A 204 51.25 10.93 -32.40
CA LEU A 204 51.65 12.04 -33.30
C LEU A 204 50.81 12.38 -34.55
N ASP A 205 50.13 13.47 -34.41
CA ASP A 205 50.21 14.75 -35.12
C ASP A 205 50.77 14.73 -36.55
N ALA A 206 49.94 15.23 -37.50
CA ALA A 206 50.41 16.09 -38.61
C ALA A 206 49.19 16.54 -39.44
N GLY A 207 48.98 17.86 -39.50
CA GLY A 207 48.09 18.50 -40.43
C GLY A 207 48.49 18.36 -41.87
N ILE A 208 47.59 18.74 -42.76
CA ILE A 208 47.87 19.52 -44.02
C ILE A 208 46.54 19.79 -44.77
N ASN A 209 46.31 21.09 -44.98
CA ASN A 209 45.73 21.80 -46.12
C ASN A 209 44.58 21.25 -46.97
N GLY A 210 43.51 21.93 -46.90
CA GLY A 210 42.78 22.77 -47.82
C GLY A 210 42.65 22.36 -49.31
N LEU A 211 41.34 22.16 -49.67
CA LEU A 211 40.83 22.47 -51.00
C LEU A 211 39.34 22.82 -50.92
N PRO A 212 38.84 23.79 -51.67
CA PRO A 212 37.45 24.26 -51.57
C PRO A 212 36.51 23.36 -52.37
N PHE A 213 35.44 22.90 -51.73
CA PHE A 213 34.32 22.28 -52.44
C PHE A 213 33.38 23.37 -52.95
N PRO A 214 32.79 23.23 -54.13
CA PRO A 214 31.88 24.22 -54.69
C PRO A 214 30.54 24.19 -53.97
N VAL A 215 30.06 25.35 -53.56
CA VAL A 215 28.72 25.58 -53.07
C VAL A 215 27.73 25.45 -54.21
N THR A 216 27.10 24.29 -54.32
CA THR A 216 25.89 24.14 -55.13
C THR A 216 24.69 24.47 -54.26
N THR A 217 24.10 25.65 -54.46
CA THR A 217 22.78 26.00 -54.01
C THR A 217 21.76 25.17 -54.78
N SER A 218 21.39 24.02 -54.24
CA SER A 218 20.18 23.30 -54.68
C SER A 218 19.04 23.65 -53.72
N SER A 219 18.17 24.50 -54.17
CA SER A 219 16.80 24.63 -53.66
C SER A 219 16.07 23.31 -53.89
N GLY A 220 16.18 22.40 -52.90
CA GLY A 220 15.40 21.17 -52.88
C GLY A 220 13.93 21.45 -52.57
N PRO A 221 13.01 20.66 -53.15
CA PRO A 221 11.58 20.86 -52.98
C PRO A 221 11.21 20.75 -51.49
N THR A 222 10.49 21.74 -50.96
CA THR A 222 9.81 21.69 -49.68
C THR A 222 8.89 20.46 -49.65
N SER A 223 9.29 19.45 -48.89
CA SER A 223 8.46 18.29 -48.64
C SER A 223 7.08 18.76 -48.11
N PRO A 224 5.95 18.25 -48.64
CA PRO A 224 4.65 18.71 -48.21
C PRO A 224 4.52 18.52 -46.71
N ALA A 225 4.07 19.57 -45.99
CA ALA A 225 3.76 19.51 -44.58
C ALA A 225 2.73 18.39 -44.37
N GLN A 226 3.09 17.38 -43.59
CA GLN A 226 2.14 16.35 -43.22
C GLN A 226 0.97 17.00 -42.48
N PRO A 227 -0.27 16.58 -42.71
CA PRO A 227 -1.43 17.16 -42.03
C PRO A 227 -1.25 16.98 -40.52
N VAL A 228 -1.39 18.08 -39.79
CA VAL A 228 -1.43 18.11 -38.32
C VAL A 228 -2.67 17.34 -37.88
N MET A 229 -2.49 16.22 -37.21
CA MET A 229 -3.63 15.40 -36.75
C MET A 229 -4.12 15.94 -35.39
N ALA A 230 -5.39 16.36 -35.35
CA ALA A 230 -6.04 16.66 -34.08
C ALA A 230 -6.30 15.34 -33.33
N LEU A 231 -5.83 15.27 -32.08
CA LEU A 231 -6.02 14.10 -31.24
C LEU A 231 -7.49 14.06 -30.76
N SER A 232 -8.26 13.09 -31.25
CA SER A 232 -9.54 12.74 -30.65
C SER A 232 -9.31 11.58 -29.68
N LEU A 233 -9.49 11.80 -28.37
CA LEU A 233 -9.31 10.77 -27.34
C LEU A 233 -10.55 9.87 -27.19
N GLU A 234 -11.67 10.18 -27.86
CA GLU A 234 -12.95 9.47 -27.65
C GLU A 234 -12.87 7.96 -27.96
N HIS A 235 -12.06 7.57 -28.95
CA HIS A 235 -11.86 6.15 -29.29
C HIS A 235 -11.04 5.39 -28.21
N LEU A 236 -10.34 6.11 -27.31
CA LEU A 236 -9.55 5.57 -26.20
C LEU A 236 -10.32 5.59 -24.88
N ARG A 237 -11.59 6.07 -24.91
CA ARG A 237 -12.39 6.21 -23.70
C ARG A 237 -12.63 4.85 -23.05
N TYR A 238 -12.23 4.73 -21.80
CA TYR A 238 -12.49 3.56 -20.99
C TYR A 238 -13.84 3.74 -20.28
N THR A 239 -14.77 2.83 -20.57
CA THR A 239 -16.04 2.77 -19.85
C THR A 239 -15.91 1.70 -18.77
N ALA A 240 -15.92 2.12 -17.52
CA ALA A 240 -15.99 1.18 -16.42
C ALA A 240 -17.25 0.31 -16.57
N PRO A 241 -17.21 -0.98 -16.18
CA PRO A 241 -18.41 -1.80 -16.08
C PRO A 241 -19.47 -1.04 -15.27
N ALA A 242 -20.72 -1.03 -15.71
CA ALA A 242 -21.81 -0.26 -15.11
C ALA A 242 -22.09 -0.60 -13.63
N SER A 243 -21.64 -1.74 -13.18
CA SER A 243 -21.43 -2.07 -11.77
C SER A 243 -20.06 -2.74 -11.70
N PHE A 244 -19.12 -2.15 -10.94
CA PHE A 244 -18.15 -3.04 -10.32
C PHE A 244 -18.99 -4.11 -9.64
N PRO A 245 -18.77 -5.42 -9.91
CA PRO A 245 -19.51 -6.43 -9.18
C PRO A 245 -19.37 -6.00 -7.73
N SER A 246 -20.48 -5.56 -7.12
CA SER A 246 -20.59 -5.39 -5.68
C SER A 246 -19.84 -6.60 -5.17
N ALA A 247 -18.77 -6.41 -4.43
CA ALA A 247 -17.96 -7.52 -3.99
C ALA A 247 -18.98 -8.54 -3.52
N SER A 248 -19.33 -9.43 -4.44
CA SER A 248 -20.30 -10.49 -4.20
C SER A 248 -19.75 -11.05 -2.93
N GLU A 249 -20.55 -10.99 -1.88
CA GLU A 249 -20.19 -11.48 -0.56
C GLU A 249 -19.23 -12.63 -0.80
N PRO A 250 -17.98 -12.54 -0.36
CA PRO A 250 -17.02 -13.60 -0.62
C PRO A 250 -17.75 -14.82 -0.16
N ALA A 251 -17.88 -15.81 -1.02
CA ALA A 251 -18.77 -16.94 -0.86
C ALA A 251 -18.80 -17.30 0.61
N GLU A 252 -19.91 -17.00 1.31
CA GLU A 252 -20.07 -17.25 2.75
C GLU A 252 -19.76 -18.70 3.08
N ALA A 253 -19.82 -19.57 2.06
CA ALA A 253 -19.56 -20.99 2.12
C ALA A 253 -18.13 -21.41 2.47
N MET A 254 -17.12 -20.50 2.58
CA MET A 254 -15.74 -20.86 2.90
C MET A 254 -15.10 -20.02 4.01
N ARG A 255 -15.83 -19.15 4.70
CA ARG A 255 -15.30 -18.47 5.89
C ARG A 255 -15.39 -19.40 7.08
N GLU A 256 -14.25 -19.69 7.66
CA GLU A 256 -14.18 -20.41 8.94
C GLU A 256 -15.03 -19.69 10.00
N ASP A 257 -16.01 -20.36 10.60
CA ASP A 257 -16.93 -19.79 11.60
C ASP A 257 -16.39 -19.93 13.02
N TYR A 258 -16.76 -19.03 13.93
CA TYR A 258 -16.45 -19.16 15.34
C TYR A 258 -17.26 -20.27 16.02
N SER A 259 -18.37 -20.73 15.45
CA SER A 259 -19.09 -21.91 15.92
C SER A 259 -18.25 -23.20 15.87
N ASP A 260 -17.27 -23.26 14.95
CA ASP A 260 -16.31 -24.38 14.85
C ASP A 260 -15.34 -24.44 16.03
N VAL A 261 -15.21 -23.34 16.78
CA VAL A 261 -14.36 -23.26 17.97
C VAL A 261 -15.15 -23.71 19.18
N LEU A 262 -14.89 -24.94 19.64
CA LEU A 262 -15.58 -25.50 20.79
C LEU A 262 -15.16 -24.82 22.09
N GLY A 263 -16.13 -24.48 22.93
CA GLY A 263 -15.90 -23.80 24.20
C GLY A 263 -15.30 -22.39 24.03
N GLN A 264 -14.28 -22.05 24.81
CA GLN A 264 -13.51 -20.79 24.74
C GLN A 264 -14.38 -19.52 24.83
N HIS A 265 -15.51 -19.56 25.56
CA HIS A 265 -16.48 -18.45 25.62
C HIS A 265 -15.87 -17.13 26.06
N HIS A 266 -14.95 -17.16 27.05
CA HIS A 266 -14.26 -15.95 27.51
C HIS A 266 -13.31 -15.35 26.45
N VAL A 267 -12.67 -16.20 25.62
CA VAL A 267 -11.82 -15.73 24.52
C VAL A 267 -12.70 -15.13 23.41
N LYS A 268 -13.81 -15.77 23.05
CA LYS A 268 -14.78 -15.22 22.09
C LYS A 268 -15.34 -13.86 22.58
N ARG A 269 -15.67 -13.74 23.88
CA ARG A 269 -16.10 -12.47 24.50
C ARG A 269 -15.00 -11.41 24.38
N ALA A 270 -13.75 -11.73 24.72
CA ALA A 270 -12.61 -10.84 24.59
C ALA A 270 -12.38 -10.38 23.15
N LEU A 271 -12.48 -11.29 22.17
CA LEU A 271 -12.38 -10.96 20.75
C LEU A 271 -13.52 -10.05 20.28
N THR A 272 -14.75 -10.27 20.79
CA THR A 272 -15.89 -9.38 20.51
C THR A 272 -15.64 -7.97 21.06
N ILE A 273 -15.13 -7.85 22.30
CA ILE A 273 -14.78 -6.55 22.91
C ILE A 273 -13.66 -5.88 22.10
N ALA A 274 -12.63 -6.64 21.75
CA ALA A 274 -11.51 -6.13 20.95
C ALA A 274 -11.98 -5.60 19.59
N ALA A 275 -12.85 -6.34 18.90
CA ALA A 275 -13.42 -5.93 17.62
C ALA A 275 -14.36 -4.72 17.75
N ALA A 276 -15.20 -4.67 18.80
CA ALA A 276 -16.16 -3.58 19.00
C ALA A 276 -15.49 -2.23 19.22
N GLY A 277 -14.37 -2.19 19.96
CA GLY A 277 -13.65 -0.94 20.24
C GLY A 277 -12.35 -0.78 19.46
N MET A 278 -12.00 -1.69 18.54
CA MET A 278 -10.70 -1.75 17.86
C MET A 278 -9.52 -1.76 18.85
N HIS A 279 -9.65 -2.54 19.91
CA HIS A 279 -8.63 -2.68 20.96
C HIS A 279 -7.55 -3.69 20.59
N ASN A 280 -6.31 -3.39 20.95
CA ASN A 280 -5.18 -4.30 20.79
C ASN A 280 -5.31 -5.50 21.74
N ILE A 281 -5.09 -6.72 21.23
CA ILE A 281 -5.29 -7.96 21.96
C ILE A 281 -4.08 -8.89 21.88
N LEU A 282 -3.74 -9.55 22.98
CA LEU A 282 -2.72 -10.59 23.08
C LEU A 282 -3.33 -11.87 23.65
N LEU A 283 -3.30 -12.95 22.89
CA LEU A 283 -3.70 -14.28 23.33
C LEU A 283 -2.50 -15.05 23.89
N ILE A 284 -2.63 -15.54 25.11
CA ILE A 284 -1.56 -16.26 25.82
C ILE A 284 -2.05 -17.67 26.13
N GLY A 285 -1.31 -18.69 25.76
CA GLY A 285 -1.73 -20.07 26.07
C GLY A 285 -0.81 -21.13 25.50
N PRO A 286 -0.94 -22.38 25.93
CA PRO A 286 -0.15 -23.49 25.44
C PRO A 286 -0.25 -23.68 23.91
N PRO A 287 0.70 -24.36 23.27
CA PRO A 287 0.58 -24.71 21.88
C PRO A 287 -0.64 -25.62 21.63
N GLY A 288 -1.30 -25.46 20.49
CA GLY A 288 -2.48 -26.26 20.11
C GLY A 288 -3.80 -25.82 20.74
N THR A 289 -3.87 -24.68 21.44
CA THR A 289 -5.12 -24.14 22.03
C THR A 289 -5.99 -23.34 21.06
N GLY A 290 -5.61 -23.24 19.78
CA GLY A 290 -6.40 -22.55 18.76
C GLY A 290 -6.20 -21.04 18.67
N LYS A 291 -5.21 -20.43 19.32
CA LYS A 291 -4.95 -18.97 19.33
C LYS A 291 -4.92 -18.38 17.91
N THR A 292 -4.05 -18.92 17.05
CA THR A 292 -3.88 -18.49 15.65
C THR A 292 -5.18 -18.65 14.86
N MET A 293 -5.90 -19.75 15.08
CA MET A 293 -7.17 -20.06 14.43
C MET A 293 -8.23 -19.02 14.80
N MET A 294 -8.34 -18.64 16.07
CA MET A 294 -9.31 -17.64 16.54
C MET A 294 -9.00 -16.24 16.01
N ILE A 295 -7.71 -15.83 15.98
CA ILE A 295 -7.34 -14.51 15.44
C ILE A 295 -7.56 -14.44 13.92
N LYS A 296 -7.33 -15.53 13.17
CA LYS A 296 -7.60 -15.56 11.72
C LYS A 296 -9.08 -15.36 11.38
N ARG A 297 -10.00 -15.70 12.28
CA ARG A 297 -11.45 -15.48 12.12
C ARG A 297 -11.89 -14.05 12.48
N LEU A 298 -11.03 -13.28 13.16
CA LEU A 298 -11.34 -11.93 13.63
C LEU A 298 -11.83 -10.95 12.54
N PRO A 299 -11.30 -10.96 11.31
CA PRO A 299 -11.86 -10.14 10.23
C PRO A 299 -13.33 -10.43 9.95
N GLY A 300 -13.79 -11.66 10.21
CA GLY A 300 -15.17 -12.08 10.01
C GLY A 300 -16.20 -11.39 10.89
N ILE A 301 -15.81 -10.89 12.06
CA ILE A 301 -16.70 -10.17 12.99
C ILE A 301 -16.61 -8.64 12.88
N LEU A 302 -15.63 -8.12 12.14
CA LEU A 302 -15.52 -6.69 11.88
C LEU A 302 -16.47 -6.25 10.77
N PRO A 303 -17.12 -5.08 10.88
CA PRO A 303 -17.91 -4.52 9.80
C PRO A 303 -17.01 -4.10 8.62
N SER A 304 -17.60 -4.09 7.43
CA SER A 304 -16.94 -3.65 6.20
C SER A 304 -16.46 -2.20 6.33
N LEU A 305 -15.47 -1.84 5.52
CA LEU A 305 -14.98 -0.47 5.43
C LEU A 305 -16.05 0.45 4.83
N THR A 306 -16.14 1.68 5.34
CA THR A 306 -16.89 2.77 4.69
C THR A 306 -16.25 3.14 3.37
N ASP A 307 -16.94 3.89 2.51
CA ASP A 307 -16.38 4.30 1.21
C ASP A 307 -15.10 5.13 1.35
N THR A 308 -15.04 5.99 2.36
CA THR A 308 -13.84 6.79 2.66
C THR A 308 -12.68 5.93 3.16
N GLU A 309 -12.93 5.01 4.10
CA GLU A 309 -11.92 4.05 4.59
C GLU A 309 -11.46 3.11 3.47
N ALA A 310 -12.37 2.64 2.62
CA ALA A 310 -12.06 1.78 1.49
C ALA A 310 -11.15 2.48 0.47
N LEU A 311 -11.37 3.78 0.23
CA LEU A 311 -10.51 4.58 -0.63
C LEU A 311 -9.10 4.74 -0.01
N GLU A 312 -9.00 5.09 1.29
CA GLU A 312 -7.71 5.20 2.01
C GLU A 312 -6.90 3.90 1.90
N VAL A 313 -7.54 2.77 2.18
CA VAL A 313 -6.88 1.44 2.09
C VAL A 313 -6.46 1.14 0.67
N THR A 314 -7.34 1.36 -0.32
CA THR A 314 -7.03 1.07 -1.73
C THR A 314 -5.87 1.93 -2.23
N GLN A 315 -5.77 3.19 -1.81
CA GLN A 315 -4.65 4.08 -2.13
C GLN A 315 -3.31 3.55 -1.58
N ILE A 316 -3.30 3.04 -0.34
CA ILE A 316 -2.10 2.44 0.25
C ILE A 316 -1.66 1.20 -0.54
N PHE A 317 -2.61 0.33 -0.91
CA PHE A 317 -2.32 -0.86 -1.72
C PHE A 317 -1.85 -0.51 -3.14
N SER A 318 -2.43 0.54 -3.74
CA SER A 318 -1.98 1.09 -5.02
C SER A 318 -0.55 1.60 -4.93
N ALA A 319 -0.22 2.46 -3.95
CA ALA A 319 1.11 3.01 -3.72
C ALA A 319 2.16 1.91 -3.42
N ALA A 320 1.75 0.84 -2.74
CA ALA A 320 2.60 -0.33 -2.49
C ALA A 320 2.83 -1.22 -3.73
N GLY A 321 2.07 -1.02 -4.80
CA GLY A 321 2.05 -1.91 -5.98
C GLY A 321 1.42 -3.27 -5.69
N LYS A 322 0.56 -3.35 -4.68
CA LYS A 322 -0.10 -4.59 -4.23
C LYS A 322 -1.59 -4.66 -4.57
N LEU A 323 -2.10 -3.75 -5.37
CA LEU A 323 -3.49 -3.74 -5.83
C LEU A 323 -3.69 -4.75 -6.96
N LYS A 324 -4.05 -6.00 -6.63
CA LYS A 324 -4.14 -7.11 -7.61
C LYS A 324 -5.47 -7.18 -8.36
N ASN A 325 -6.54 -6.62 -7.84
CA ASN A 325 -7.92 -6.82 -8.35
C ASN A 325 -8.67 -5.49 -8.52
N ALA A 326 -8.03 -4.49 -9.12
CA ALA A 326 -8.65 -3.17 -9.34
C ALA A 326 -9.99 -3.23 -10.09
N HIS A 327 -10.17 -4.24 -10.96
CA HIS A 327 -11.44 -4.47 -11.68
C HIS A 327 -12.61 -4.92 -10.78
N ARG A 328 -12.34 -5.31 -9.53
CA ARG A 328 -13.38 -5.66 -8.55
C ARG A 328 -13.86 -4.47 -7.71
N GLY A 329 -13.30 -3.28 -7.91
CA GLY A 329 -13.66 -2.09 -7.14
C GLY A 329 -12.71 -1.78 -5.99
N LEU A 330 -13.16 -0.91 -5.07
CA LEU A 330 -12.42 -0.56 -3.85
C LEU A 330 -12.30 -1.78 -2.92
N ILE A 331 -11.21 -1.84 -2.16
CA ILE A 331 -11.03 -2.83 -1.10
C ILE A 331 -12.01 -2.50 0.03
N ARG A 332 -13.08 -3.28 0.17
CA ARG A 332 -14.11 -3.09 1.20
C ARG A 332 -13.93 -3.98 2.43
N GLU A 333 -13.13 -5.02 2.31
CA GLU A 333 -12.76 -5.87 3.44
C GLU A 333 -11.62 -5.25 4.22
N ARG A 334 -11.69 -5.35 5.56
CA ARG A 334 -10.60 -4.88 6.41
C ARG A 334 -9.35 -5.72 6.19
N PRO A 335 -8.19 -5.10 5.90
CA PRO A 335 -6.95 -5.82 5.67
C PRO A 335 -6.56 -6.68 6.88
N PHE A 336 -6.13 -7.91 6.61
CA PHE A 336 -5.52 -8.80 7.59
C PHE A 336 -4.07 -9.08 7.17
N ARG A 337 -3.12 -8.58 7.96
CA ARG A 337 -1.69 -8.73 7.67
C ARG A 337 -1.03 -9.58 8.74
N SER A 338 -0.37 -10.64 8.33
CA SER A 338 0.31 -11.58 9.23
C SER A 338 1.74 -11.82 8.74
N PRO A 339 2.67 -10.90 9.04
CA PRO A 339 4.06 -11.07 8.68
C PRO A 339 4.70 -12.21 9.48
N HIS A 340 5.62 -12.92 8.86
CA HIS A 340 6.41 -13.94 9.54
C HIS A 340 7.40 -13.30 10.52
N HIS A 341 7.75 -13.95 11.63
CA HIS A 341 8.63 -13.40 12.67
C HIS A 341 10.06 -13.07 12.18
N THR A 342 10.49 -13.60 11.03
CA THR A 342 11.77 -13.26 10.38
C THR A 342 11.74 -11.94 9.59
N ILE A 343 10.62 -11.23 9.57
CA ILE A 343 10.51 -9.95 8.86
C ILE A 343 11.53 -8.94 9.38
N SER A 344 12.11 -8.15 8.48
CA SER A 344 12.96 -7.03 8.86
C SER A 344 12.14 -5.82 9.34
N GLY A 345 12.74 -4.92 10.12
CA GLY A 345 12.10 -3.65 10.50
C GLY A 345 11.62 -2.85 9.27
N ALA A 346 12.42 -2.81 8.20
CA ALA A 346 12.03 -2.16 6.94
C ALA A 346 10.85 -2.86 6.25
N GLY A 347 10.75 -4.18 6.33
CA GLY A 347 9.58 -4.91 5.83
C GLY A 347 8.32 -4.60 6.63
N LEU A 348 8.46 -4.42 7.95
CA LEU A 348 7.34 -4.16 8.85
C LEU A 348 6.81 -2.73 8.71
N ILE A 349 7.67 -1.71 8.83
CA ILE A 349 7.25 -0.29 8.81
C ILE A 349 7.36 0.37 7.43
N GLY A 350 8.10 -0.22 6.51
CA GLY A 350 8.39 0.35 5.21
C GLY A 350 9.84 0.82 5.10
N GLY A 351 10.27 1.11 3.90
CA GLY A 351 11.64 1.51 3.62
C GLY A 351 12.06 1.23 2.18
N GLY A 352 13.36 1.14 1.96
CA GLY A 352 13.95 0.96 0.64
C GLY A 352 14.62 2.24 0.10
N SER A 353 15.25 2.16 -1.07
CA SER A 353 15.83 3.33 -1.76
C SER A 353 14.74 4.32 -2.16
N VAL A 354 13.62 3.81 -2.68
CA VAL A 354 12.34 4.50 -2.83
C VAL A 354 11.45 4.00 -1.68
N PRO A 355 11.10 4.86 -0.70
CA PRO A 355 10.31 4.44 0.44
C PRO A 355 8.94 3.92 0.03
N LYS A 356 8.64 2.67 0.41
CA LYS A 356 7.33 2.04 0.20
C LYS A 356 6.68 1.73 1.54
N PRO A 357 5.33 1.72 1.61
CA PRO A 357 4.64 1.34 2.83
C PRO A 357 4.91 -0.13 3.19
N GLY A 358 5.14 -0.40 4.50
CA GLY A 358 5.35 -1.72 5.05
C GLY A 358 4.05 -2.42 5.47
N GLU A 359 4.18 -3.58 6.12
CA GLU A 359 3.04 -4.38 6.56
C GLU A 359 2.14 -3.64 7.57
N VAL A 360 2.70 -2.76 8.39
CA VAL A 360 1.97 -1.88 9.32
C VAL A 360 1.00 -0.96 8.57
N SER A 361 1.47 -0.29 7.52
CA SER A 361 0.61 0.59 6.70
C SER A 361 -0.37 -0.22 5.84
N LEU A 362 0.01 -1.40 5.38
CA LEU A 362 -0.88 -2.32 4.67
C LEU A 362 -1.98 -2.91 5.58
N ALA A 363 -1.79 -2.88 6.91
CA ALA A 363 -2.80 -3.24 7.89
C ALA A 363 -3.75 -2.07 8.25
N HIS A 364 -3.56 -0.89 7.65
CA HIS A 364 -4.37 0.30 7.92
C HIS A 364 -5.88 0.00 7.85
N ARG A 365 -6.66 0.46 8.84
CA ARG A 365 -8.10 0.18 9.03
C ARG A 365 -8.45 -1.31 9.20
N GLY A 366 -7.44 -2.16 9.44
CA GLY A 366 -7.58 -3.60 9.58
C GLY A 366 -6.82 -4.16 10.77
N ILE A 367 -6.26 -5.33 10.60
CA ILE A 367 -5.60 -6.11 11.66
C ILE A 367 -4.15 -6.42 11.26
N LEU A 368 -3.22 -6.11 12.15
CA LEU A 368 -1.85 -6.62 12.11
C LEU A 368 -1.73 -7.78 13.12
N PHE A 369 -1.56 -8.98 12.63
CA PHE A 369 -1.41 -10.17 13.45
C PHE A 369 0.06 -10.58 13.55
N LEU A 370 0.57 -10.65 14.78
CA LEU A 370 1.90 -11.15 15.10
C LEU A 370 1.77 -12.49 15.83
N ASP A 371 1.91 -13.57 15.09
CA ASP A 371 1.92 -14.92 15.66
C ASP A 371 3.27 -15.18 16.33
N GLU A 372 3.26 -15.87 17.47
CA GLU A 372 4.47 -16.13 18.26
C GLU A 372 5.28 -14.86 18.54
N MET A 373 4.59 -13.79 19.00
CA MET A 373 5.15 -12.44 19.16
C MET A 373 6.53 -12.38 19.83
N PRO A 374 6.89 -13.19 20.88
CA PRO A 374 8.22 -13.21 21.45
C PRO A 374 9.34 -13.73 20.53
N GLU A 375 9.01 -14.36 19.39
CA GLU A 375 10.02 -14.86 18.44
C GLU A 375 10.48 -13.78 17.44
N PHE A 376 9.76 -12.65 17.36
CA PHE A 376 10.23 -11.47 16.64
C PHE A 376 11.45 -10.87 17.36
N THR A 377 12.38 -10.32 16.59
CA THR A 377 13.50 -9.61 17.20
C THR A 377 13.00 -8.37 17.96
N ARG A 378 13.63 -8.06 19.09
CA ARG A 378 13.24 -6.94 19.93
C ARG A 378 13.21 -5.61 19.15
N SER A 379 14.18 -5.40 18.27
CA SER A 379 14.24 -4.19 17.42
C SER A 379 13.02 -4.06 16.50
N VAL A 380 12.50 -5.18 15.96
CA VAL A 380 11.30 -5.21 15.11
C VAL A 380 10.04 -4.93 15.93
N LEU A 381 9.95 -5.41 17.16
CA LEU A 381 8.81 -5.10 18.03
C LEU A 381 8.80 -3.63 18.48
N GLU A 382 9.98 -3.07 18.78
CA GLU A 382 10.09 -1.67 19.26
C GLU A 382 9.63 -0.64 18.21
N VAL A 383 9.78 -0.92 16.90
CA VAL A 383 9.33 0.02 15.86
C VAL A 383 7.80 0.15 15.79
N LEU A 384 7.04 -0.79 16.39
CA LEU A 384 5.58 -0.71 16.47
C LEU A 384 5.07 0.34 17.48
N ARG A 385 5.93 0.82 18.40
CA ARG A 385 5.53 1.75 19.47
C ARG A 385 4.96 3.04 18.91
N GLN A 386 5.61 3.62 17.90
CA GLN A 386 5.14 4.85 17.27
C GLN A 386 3.80 4.65 16.55
N PRO A 387 3.64 3.69 15.62
CA PRO A 387 2.37 3.51 14.93
C PRO A 387 1.18 3.19 15.84
N LEU A 388 1.41 2.49 16.95
CA LEU A 388 0.37 2.18 17.94
C LEU A 388 -0.07 3.41 18.77
N GLU A 389 0.72 4.47 18.80
CA GLU A 389 0.43 5.70 19.54
C GLU A 389 -0.04 6.82 18.60
N ASP A 390 0.74 7.06 17.55
CA ASP A 390 0.52 8.19 16.62
C ASP A 390 -0.39 7.83 15.43
N HIS A 391 -0.69 6.55 15.22
CA HIS A 391 -1.44 6.02 14.07
C HIS A 391 -0.81 6.34 12.70
N VAL A 392 0.49 6.64 12.70
CA VAL A 392 1.28 6.89 11.50
C VAL A 392 2.66 6.27 11.62
N VAL A 393 3.25 5.95 10.48
CA VAL A 393 4.66 5.59 10.34
C VAL A 393 5.38 6.75 9.68
N THR A 394 6.42 7.26 10.30
CA THR A 394 7.26 8.33 9.74
C THR A 394 8.63 7.77 9.36
N LEU A 395 8.96 7.84 8.06
CA LEU A 395 10.25 7.44 7.53
C LEU A 395 11.06 8.68 7.15
N SER A 396 12.01 9.05 8.00
CA SER A 396 12.92 10.17 7.73
C SER A 396 14.14 9.69 6.92
N ARG A 397 14.46 10.42 5.87
CA ARG A 397 15.64 10.25 5.03
C ARG A 397 16.38 11.59 4.93
N ALA A 398 17.64 11.56 4.52
CA ALA A 398 18.47 12.77 4.44
C ALA A 398 17.85 13.92 3.63
N ARG A 399 16.92 13.64 2.71
CA ARG A 399 16.34 14.62 1.79
C ARG A 399 14.81 14.74 1.84
N ALA A 400 14.13 13.87 2.59
CA ALA A 400 12.66 13.84 2.62
C ALA A 400 12.14 13.04 3.81
N THR A 401 10.99 13.42 4.34
CA THR A 401 10.25 12.67 5.34
C THR A 401 8.94 12.20 4.71
N PHE A 402 8.68 10.91 4.82
CA PHE A 402 7.47 10.27 4.30
C PHE A 402 6.61 9.79 5.48
N THR A 403 5.34 10.12 5.44
CA THR A 403 4.36 9.69 6.44
C THR A 403 3.36 8.74 5.81
N TYR A 404 3.15 7.59 6.46
CA TYR A 404 2.20 6.57 6.04
C TYR A 404 1.16 6.37 7.13
N PRO A 405 -0.15 6.34 6.81
CA PRO A 405 -1.17 6.05 7.80
C PRO A 405 -1.04 4.60 8.30
N ALA A 406 -1.29 4.42 9.59
CA ALA A 406 -1.09 3.17 10.30
C ALA A 406 -2.10 2.99 11.45
N ARG A 407 -3.39 3.25 11.19
CA ARG A 407 -4.46 2.94 12.13
C ARG A 407 -4.85 1.48 11.97
N PHE A 408 -4.43 0.63 12.88
CA PHE A 408 -4.70 -0.81 12.84
C PHE A 408 -4.94 -1.34 14.25
N MET A 409 -5.61 -2.47 14.34
CA MET A 409 -5.71 -3.28 15.53
C MET A 409 -4.54 -4.25 15.58
N LEU A 410 -3.74 -4.22 16.64
CA LEU A 410 -2.70 -5.22 16.87
C LEU A 410 -3.33 -6.45 17.53
N ALA A 411 -3.21 -7.60 16.88
CA ALA A 411 -3.51 -8.89 17.46
C ALA A 411 -2.21 -9.68 17.62
N GLY A 412 -1.94 -10.17 18.81
CA GLY A 412 -0.75 -10.97 19.09
C GLY A 412 -1.10 -12.35 19.62
N SER A 413 -0.22 -13.33 19.40
CA SER A 413 -0.25 -14.59 20.12
C SER A 413 1.10 -14.86 20.77
N MET A 414 1.09 -15.54 21.92
CA MET A 414 2.30 -16.02 22.56
C MET A 414 2.04 -17.28 23.39
N ASN A 415 3.10 -18.03 23.65
CA ASN A 415 3.08 -19.09 24.64
C ASN A 415 3.32 -18.50 26.06
N PRO A 416 2.88 -19.16 27.13
CA PRO A 416 3.02 -18.65 28.48
C PRO A 416 4.48 -18.65 28.99
N CYS A 417 5.32 -19.51 28.39
CA CYS A 417 6.76 -19.66 28.64
C CYS A 417 7.46 -20.28 27.44
N HIS A 418 8.79 -20.38 27.48
CA HIS A 418 9.58 -20.96 26.37
C HIS A 418 9.21 -22.41 26.03
N CYS A 419 8.93 -23.30 27.01
CA CYS A 419 8.46 -24.67 26.73
C CYS A 419 6.97 -24.74 26.34
N GLY A 420 6.19 -23.66 26.58
CA GLY A 420 4.78 -23.57 26.23
C GLY A 420 3.80 -24.19 27.25
N PHE A 421 4.26 -24.84 28.32
CA PHE A 421 3.39 -25.63 29.18
C PHE A 421 3.11 -25.03 30.57
N LEU A 422 3.51 -23.79 30.83
CA LEU A 422 3.16 -23.11 32.09
C LEU A 422 1.64 -22.97 32.18
N GLY A 423 1.04 -23.46 33.27
CA GLY A 423 -0.42 -23.41 33.46
C GLY A 423 -1.23 -24.35 32.54
N SER A 424 -0.59 -25.33 31.86
CA SER A 424 -1.27 -26.22 30.91
C SER A 424 -2.30 -27.15 31.55
N GLY A 425 -2.17 -27.45 32.86
CA GLY A 425 -3.02 -28.41 33.59
C GLY A 425 -2.92 -29.87 33.08
N HIS A 426 -2.03 -30.18 32.15
CA HIS A 426 -1.90 -31.52 31.57
C HIS A 426 -1.00 -32.39 32.42
N PRO A 427 -1.42 -33.60 32.83
CA PRO A 427 -0.63 -34.47 33.73
C PRO A 427 0.75 -34.83 33.20
N GLN A 428 0.87 -35.02 31.88
CA GLN A 428 2.12 -35.49 31.22
C GLN A 428 2.98 -34.33 30.65
N GLN A 429 2.44 -33.11 30.59
CA GLN A 429 3.13 -31.95 29.98
C GLN A 429 3.29 -30.84 31.01
N ARG A 430 4.20 -31.04 31.96
CA ARG A 430 4.51 -30.03 33.00
C ARG A 430 5.56 -29.03 32.51
N CYS A 431 5.41 -27.80 32.92
CA CYS A 431 6.42 -26.75 32.67
C CYS A 431 7.72 -27.11 33.41
N THR A 432 8.84 -27.07 32.67
CA THR A 432 10.19 -27.31 33.22
C THR A 432 11.03 -26.02 33.28
N CYS A 433 10.44 -24.86 32.95
CA CYS A 433 11.14 -23.61 32.94
C CYS A 433 11.34 -23.05 34.34
N SER A 434 12.56 -22.59 34.66
CA SER A 434 12.79 -21.82 35.87
C SER A 434 12.11 -20.44 35.79
N ALA A 435 11.81 -19.83 36.93
CA ALA A 435 11.22 -18.49 37.00
C ALA A 435 12.03 -17.45 36.20
N SER A 436 13.36 -17.52 36.24
CA SER A 436 14.22 -16.62 35.45
C SER A 436 14.07 -16.81 33.95
N ARG A 437 13.94 -18.05 33.45
CA ARG A 437 13.69 -18.34 32.03
C ARG A 437 12.31 -17.84 31.58
N ILE A 438 11.29 -17.97 32.42
CA ILE A 438 9.96 -17.44 32.15
C ILE A 438 10.02 -15.91 32.04
N ALA A 439 10.65 -15.25 33.01
CA ALA A 439 10.85 -13.80 33.01
C ALA A 439 11.63 -13.34 31.77
N GLN A 440 12.71 -14.01 31.40
CA GLN A 440 13.50 -13.71 30.21
C GLN A 440 12.69 -13.88 28.91
N TYR A 441 11.86 -14.91 28.81
CA TYR A 441 11.00 -15.12 27.64
C TYR A 441 9.95 -14.00 27.52
N ARG A 442 9.27 -13.65 28.61
CA ARG A 442 8.27 -12.58 28.64
C ARG A 442 8.88 -11.20 28.39
N SER A 443 10.10 -10.93 28.86
CA SER A 443 10.82 -9.67 28.65
C SER A 443 11.26 -9.40 27.20
N ARG A 444 11.12 -10.37 26.29
CA ARG A 444 11.29 -10.13 24.85
C ARG A 444 10.28 -9.12 24.32
N ILE A 445 9.06 -9.10 24.89
CA ILE A 445 8.09 -8.03 24.67
C ILE A 445 8.35 -6.98 25.76
N SER A 446 8.73 -5.77 25.34
CA SER A 446 9.04 -4.71 26.30
C SER A 446 7.80 -4.24 27.05
N GLY A 447 7.97 -3.79 28.31
CA GLY A 447 6.89 -3.20 29.10
C GLY A 447 6.14 -2.10 28.35
N PRO A 448 6.83 -1.10 27.73
CA PRO A 448 6.18 -0.06 26.94
C PRO A 448 5.34 -0.57 25.75
N LEU A 449 5.66 -1.73 25.19
CA LEU A 449 4.83 -2.34 24.13
C LEU A 449 3.63 -3.08 24.72
N LEU A 450 3.83 -3.80 25.83
CA LEU A 450 2.73 -4.44 26.59
C LEU A 450 1.73 -3.40 27.09
N ASP A 451 2.20 -2.25 27.52
CA ASP A 451 1.35 -1.12 27.90
C ASP A 451 0.42 -0.65 26.77
N ARG A 452 0.71 -0.96 25.50
CA ARG A 452 -0.12 -0.60 24.34
C ARG A 452 -1.08 -1.70 23.92
N ILE A 453 -1.06 -2.83 24.62
CA ILE A 453 -2.01 -3.93 24.43
C ILE A 453 -3.10 -3.78 25.48
N ASP A 454 -4.36 -3.66 25.03
CA ASP A 454 -5.49 -3.38 25.91
C ASP A 454 -6.00 -4.66 26.59
N LEU A 455 -6.11 -5.77 25.83
CA LEU A 455 -6.58 -7.05 26.34
C LEU A 455 -5.44 -8.09 26.32
N GLN A 456 -5.23 -8.74 27.45
CA GLN A 456 -4.32 -9.86 27.63
C GLN A 456 -5.16 -11.06 28.11
N VAL A 457 -5.31 -12.05 27.24
CA VAL A 457 -6.31 -13.12 27.41
C VAL A 457 -5.63 -14.46 27.49
N ASP A 458 -5.85 -15.17 28.59
CA ASP A 458 -5.38 -16.56 28.73
C ASP A 458 -6.27 -17.51 27.95
N VAL A 459 -5.67 -18.35 27.13
CA VAL A 459 -6.33 -19.36 26.30
C VAL A 459 -6.00 -20.75 26.85
N PRO A 460 -6.81 -21.28 27.76
CA PRO A 460 -6.58 -22.59 28.31
C PRO A 460 -6.81 -23.68 27.28
N ARG A 461 -6.31 -24.88 27.56
CA ARG A 461 -6.68 -26.05 26.75
C ARG A 461 -8.17 -26.34 26.91
N PRO A 462 -8.87 -26.66 25.80
CA PRO A 462 -10.22 -27.19 25.90
C PRO A 462 -10.21 -28.46 26.77
N ARG A 463 -11.16 -28.55 27.68
CA ARG A 463 -11.34 -29.79 28.45
C ARG A 463 -12.04 -30.82 27.56
N GLU A 464 -11.76 -32.11 27.75
CA GLU A 464 -12.39 -33.19 26.96
C GLU A 464 -13.94 -33.12 26.99
N TRP A 465 -14.50 -32.59 28.07
CA TRP A 465 -15.94 -32.34 28.27
C TRP A 465 -16.52 -31.30 27.29
N ASP A 466 -15.74 -30.31 26.88
CA ASP A 466 -16.20 -29.28 25.97
C ASP A 466 -16.45 -29.82 24.54
N ALA A 467 -15.81 -30.93 24.18
CA ALA A 467 -16.01 -31.63 22.91
C ALA A 467 -17.38 -32.29 22.77
N ASN A 468 -18.01 -32.65 23.90
CA ASN A 468 -19.34 -33.26 23.96
C ASN A 468 -20.45 -32.24 24.29
N ALA A 469 -20.11 -31.02 24.64
CA ALA A 469 -21.08 -29.98 24.89
C ALA A 469 -21.66 -29.48 23.55
N GLN A 470 -22.84 -29.97 23.20
CA GLN A 470 -23.65 -29.51 22.05
C GLN A 470 -24.21 -28.08 22.23
N SER A 471 -23.67 -27.28 23.16
CA SER A 471 -24.02 -25.86 23.23
C SER A 471 -23.43 -25.18 22.01
N ALA A 472 -24.27 -24.80 21.06
CA ALA A 472 -23.91 -23.98 19.93
C ALA A 472 -23.12 -22.76 20.45
N GLY A 473 -21.79 -22.80 20.24
CA GLY A 473 -20.95 -21.66 20.60
C GLY A 473 -21.36 -20.43 19.82
N LEU A 474 -21.08 -19.24 20.32
CA LEU A 474 -21.31 -17.97 19.60
C LEU A 474 -20.79 -18.10 18.17
N SER A 475 -21.66 -17.88 17.21
CA SER A 475 -21.35 -17.88 15.78
C SER A 475 -20.69 -16.55 15.34
N THR A 476 -20.00 -16.57 14.24
CA THR A 476 -19.44 -15.34 13.63
C THR A 476 -20.53 -14.29 13.37
N ALA A 477 -21.72 -14.71 12.96
CA ALA A 477 -22.85 -13.81 12.68
C ALA A 477 -23.35 -13.10 13.94
N GLU A 478 -23.49 -13.82 15.06
CA GLU A 478 -23.92 -13.24 16.34
C GLU A 478 -22.88 -12.26 16.88
N MET A 479 -21.57 -12.64 16.85
CA MET A 479 -20.48 -11.77 17.26
C MET A 479 -20.45 -10.50 16.40
N ARG A 480 -20.58 -10.63 15.07
CA ARG A 480 -20.63 -9.50 14.12
C ARG A 480 -21.79 -8.56 14.41
N SER A 481 -22.98 -9.10 14.67
CA SER A 481 -24.15 -8.30 15.01
C SER A 481 -23.93 -7.46 16.28
N SER A 482 -23.36 -8.07 17.32
CA SER A 482 -23.03 -7.38 18.57
C SER A 482 -21.97 -6.29 18.35
N VAL A 483 -20.93 -6.58 17.58
CA VAL A 483 -19.88 -5.62 17.23
C VAL A 483 -20.46 -4.45 16.43
N ALA A 484 -21.30 -4.72 15.43
CA ALA A 484 -21.92 -3.69 14.60
C ALA A 484 -22.82 -2.76 15.42
N ALA A 485 -23.60 -3.30 16.36
CA ALA A 485 -24.45 -2.51 17.26
C ALA A 485 -23.61 -1.56 18.14
N ALA A 486 -22.54 -2.07 18.77
CA ALA A 486 -21.65 -1.25 19.60
C ALA A 486 -20.93 -0.18 18.77
N GLN A 487 -20.47 -0.50 17.56
CA GLN A 487 -19.82 0.47 16.67
C GLN A 487 -20.80 1.54 16.16
N ALA A 488 -22.07 1.22 15.95
CA ALA A 488 -23.08 2.21 15.62
C ALA A 488 -23.26 3.26 16.73
N LEU A 489 -23.26 2.83 18.01
CA LEU A 489 -23.30 3.74 19.17
C LEU A 489 -22.05 4.64 19.21
N GLN A 490 -20.87 4.11 18.90
CA GLN A 490 -19.63 4.88 18.85
C GLN A 490 -19.66 5.89 17.70
N ALA A 491 -20.11 5.49 16.52
CA ALA A 491 -20.23 6.38 15.36
C ALA A 491 -21.16 7.57 15.63
N GLU A 492 -22.29 7.34 16.31
CA GLU A 492 -23.19 8.40 16.74
C GLU A 492 -22.54 9.32 17.78
N ARG A 493 -21.89 8.74 18.80
CA ARG A 493 -21.23 9.46 19.91
C ARG A 493 -20.09 10.34 19.44
N TYR A 494 -19.33 9.91 18.42
CA TYR A 494 -18.11 10.58 17.96
C TYR A 494 -18.28 11.29 16.61
N ARG A 495 -19.51 11.49 16.14
CA ARG A 495 -19.83 12.08 14.83
C ARG A 495 -19.04 13.36 14.52
N ASP A 496 -18.88 14.23 15.51
CA ASP A 496 -18.22 15.53 15.37
C ASP A 496 -16.75 15.53 15.84
N LEU A 497 -16.17 14.35 16.08
CA LEU A 497 -14.82 14.20 16.60
C LEU A 497 -13.91 13.47 15.59
N PRO A 498 -12.60 13.71 15.60
CA PRO A 498 -11.64 13.05 14.71
C PRO A 498 -11.29 11.63 15.19
N ILE A 499 -12.17 10.96 15.95
CA ILE A 499 -12.03 9.60 16.48
C ILE A 499 -13.18 8.74 16.02
N SER A 500 -12.93 7.45 15.83
CA SER A 500 -13.93 6.49 15.37
C SER A 500 -14.25 5.41 16.42
N TRP A 501 -13.30 5.10 17.29
CA TRP A 501 -13.36 3.95 18.18
C TRP A 501 -13.07 4.32 19.64
N ASN A 502 -13.58 3.53 20.58
CA ASN A 502 -13.29 3.73 22.00
C ASN A 502 -11.80 3.60 22.33
N SER A 503 -11.04 2.79 21.59
CA SER A 503 -9.58 2.68 21.77
C SER A 503 -8.84 3.98 21.49
N GLU A 504 -9.41 4.88 20.70
CA GLU A 504 -8.81 6.17 20.34
C GLU A 504 -9.11 7.29 21.36
N LEU A 505 -9.94 7.04 22.37
CA LEU A 505 -10.23 8.01 23.42
C LEU A 505 -8.96 8.39 24.20
N TYR A 506 -8.76 9.68 24.47
CA TYR A 506 -7.63 10.17 25.28
C TYR A 506 -7.96 11.49 25.98
N GLY A 507 -7.24 11.81 27.05
CA GLY A 507 -7.32 13.08 27.75
C GLY A 507 -8.76 13.51 28.12
N THR A 508 -9.20 14.65 27.61
CA THR A 508 -10.53 15.20 27.89
C THR A 508 -11.66 14.39 27.29
N THR A 509 -11.45 13.80 26.11
CA THR A 509 -12.47 12.93 25.47
C THR A 509 -12.67 11.64 26.26
N LEU A 510 -11.61 11.03 26.78
CA LEU A 510 -11.70 9.86 27.64
C LEU A 510 -12.50 10.18 28.91
N ARG A 511 -12.18 11.27 29.61
CA ARG A 511 -12.90 11.69 30.82
C ARG A 511 -14.38 11.98 30.56
N ARG A 512 -14.71 12.55 29.41
CA ARG A 512 -16.09 12.90 29.05
C ARG A 512 -16.94 11.69 28.71
N TYR A 513 -16.40 10.74 27.93
CA TYR A 513 -17.18 9.65 27.33
C TYR A 513 -17.02 8.30 28.05
N ALA A 514 -15.98 8.16 28.86
CA ALA A 514 -15.71 6.97 29.66
C ALA A 514 -15.69 7.30 31.17
N ASP A 515 -16.62 8.15 31.63
CA ASP A 515 -16.78 8.48 33.06
C ASP A 515 -17.24 7.24 33.81
N PRO A 516 -16.46 6.73 34.80
CA PRO A 516 -16.84 5.56 35.58
C PRO A 516 -17.86 5.88 36.70
N GLY A 517 -18.23 7.16 36.88
CA GLY A 517 -19.00 7.62 38.00
C GLY A 517 -18.27 7.52 39.34
N PRO A 518 -18.89 7.99 40.46
CA PRO A 518 -18.18 8.06 41.74
C PRO A 518 -17.88 6.69 42.37
N GLU A 519 -18.67 5.69 42.12
CA GLU A 519 -18.47 4.33 42.62
C GLU A 519 -17.34 3.63 41.83
N GLY A 520 -17.42 3.67 40.48
CA GLY A 520 -16.38 3.11 39.63
C GLY A 520 -15.03 3.80 39.84
N ALA A 521 -15.00 5.10 40.04
CA ALA A 521 -13.78 5.84 40.34
C ALA A 521 -13.11 5.37 41.63
N ARG A 522 -13.91 5.17 42.72
CA ARG A 522 -13.38 4.63 43.98
C ARG A 522 -12.84 3.22 43.83
N MET A 523 -13.56 2.35 43.11
CA MET A 523 -13.13 0.99 42.81
C MET A 523 -11.78 0.99 42.03
N LEU A 524 -11.71 1.78 40.98
CA LEU A 524 -10.48 1.89 40.17
C LEU A 524 -9.29 2.42 40.99
N HIS A 525 -9.52 3.41 41.85
CA HIS A 525 -8.45 3.97 42.68
C HIS A 525 -7.90 2.94 43.67
N SER A 526 -8.78 2.22 44.36
CA SER A 526 -8.39 1.12 45.26
C SER A 526 -7.60 0.01 44.55
N LEU A 527 -7.98 -0.31 43.29
CA LEU A 527 -7.31 -1.34 42.50
C LEU A 527 -5.96 -0.88 41.94
N LEU A 528 -5.84 0.42 41.58
CA LEU A 528 -4.54 0.99 41.18
C LEU A 528 -3.52 0.90 42.31
N GLU A 529 -3.95 1.25 43.55
CA GLU A 529 -3.07 1.18 44.73
C GLU A 529 -2.71 -0.26 45.08
N SER A 530 -3.69 -1.17 45.09
CA SER A 530 -3.46 -2.57 45.51
C SER A 530 -2.67 -3.39 44.49
N LEU A 531 -2.80 -3.12 43.19
CA LEU A 531 -2.13 -3.85 42.11
C LEU A 531 -0.92 -3.10 41.53
N GLY A 532 -0.62 -1.88 42.01
CA GLY A 532 0.49 -1.06 41.51
C GLY A 532 0.37 -0.70 40.03
N LEU A 533 -0.86 -0.51 39.52
CA LEU A 533 -1.11 -0.24 38.11
C LEU A 533 -0.72 1.19 37.73
N SER A 534 -0.24 1.38 36.50
CA SER A 534 0.11 2.69 35.97
C SER A 534 -1.13 3.51 35.56
N MET A 535 -0.99 4.84 35.44
CA MET A 535 -2.05 5.70 34.90
C MET A 535 -2.46 5.32 33.46
N ARG A 536 -1.54 4.75 32.71
CA ARG A 536 -1.84 4.21 31.37
C ARG A 536 -2.77 3.00 31.45
N SER A 537 -2.56 2.12 32.43
CA SER A 537 -3.46 0.99 32.69
C SER A 537 -4.87 1.47 33.09
N TYR A 538 -4.95 2.55 33.90
CA TYR A 538 -6.20 3.21 34.23
C TYR A 538 -6.99 3.65 33.00
N ASP A 539 -6.35 4.42 32.10
CA ASP A 539 -7.00 4.89 30.86
C ASP A 539 -7.49 3.74 30.00
N ARG A 540 -6.75 2.63 29.93
CA ARG A 540 -7.15 1.45 29.15
C ARG A 540 -8.32 0.72 29.74
N ILE A 541 -8.34 0.55 31.06
CA ILE A 541 -9.49 -0.06 31.76
C ILE A 541 -10.75 0.76 31.47
N LEU A 542 -10.67 2.10 31.49
CA LEU A 542 -11.80 2.95 31.16
C LEU A 542 -12.28 2.78 29.71
N LYS A 543 -11.35 2.73 28.75
CA LYS A 543 -11.68 2.49 27.33
C LYS A 543 -12.37 1.15 27.12
N LEU A 544 -11.85 0.08 27.76
CA LEU A 544 -12.45 -1.25 27.73
C LEU A 544 -13.83 -1.26 28.39
N SER A 545 -13.96 -0.64 29.57
CA SER A 545 -15.24 -0.56 30.29
C SER A 545 -16.30 0.18 29.47
N ARG A 546 -15.91 1.23 28.70
CA ARG A 546 -16.83 1.91 27.79
C ARG A 546 -17.26 0.98 26.65
N THR A 547 -16.34 0.20 26.09
CA THR A 547 -16.66 -0.75 25.02
C THR A 547 -17.56 -1.88 25.50
N ILE A 548 -17.32 -2.39 26.72
CA ILE A 548 -18.18 -3.41 27.34
C ILE A 548 -19.58 -2.85 27.55
N ALA A 549 -19.69 -1.63 28.05
CA ALA A 549 -20.98 -0.95 28.25
C ALA A 549 -21.71 -0.73 26.90
N ASP A 550 -21.00 -0.39 25.81
CA ASP A 550 -21.59 -0.26 24.48
C ASP A 550 -22.12 -1.59 23.94
N LEU A 551 -21.40 -2.70 24.17
CA LEU A 551 -21.85 -4.04 23.82
C LEU A 551 -23.12 -4.49 24.57
N GLU A 552 -23.34 -3.95 25.76
CA GLU A 552 -24.55 -4.19 26.58
C GLU A 552 -25.64 -3.13 26.34
N GLY A 553 -25.38 -2.14 25.45
CA GLY A 553 -26.30 -1.04 25.19
C GLY A 553 -26.50 -0.10 26.39
N ALA A 554 -25.55 -0.07 27.34
CA ALA A 554 -25.62 0.75 28.53
C ALA A 554 -25.08 2.16 28.30
N ASP A 555 -25.80 3.17 28.69
CA ASP A 555 -25.39 4.58 28.56
C ASP A 555 -24.21 4.93 29.47
N ARG A 556 -24.14 4.32 30.65
CA ARG A 556 -23.11 4.60 31.67
C ARG A 556 -22.29 3.36 31.98
N ILE A 557 -21.03 3.61 32.33
CA ILE A 557 -20.13 2.56 32.83
C ILE A 557 -20.58 2.16 34.25
N SER A 558 -20.74 0.86 34.52
CA SER A 558 -21.01 0.28 35.82
C SER A 558 -19.75 -0.34 36.43
N SER A 559 -19.82 -0.64 37.76
CA SER A 559 -18.77 -1.40 38.44
C SER A 559 -18.54 -2.80 37.84
N ALA A 560 -19.59 -3.43 37.28
CA ALA A 560 -19.49 -4.71 36.59
C ALA A 560 -18.64 -4.61 35.31
N HIS A 561 -18.83 -3.55 34.51
CA HIS A 561 -18.02 -3.33 33.30
C HIS A 561 -16.52 -3.11 33.62
N ILE A 562 -16.23 -2.42 34.73
CA ILE A 562 -14.86 -2.22 35.23
C ILE A 562 -14.27 -3.55 35.71
N ALA A 563 -15.03 -4.34 36.43
CA ALA A 563 -14.61 -5.65 36.90
C ALA A 563 -14.28 -6.62 35.75
N GLU A 564 -15.10 -6.63 34.69
CA GLU A 564 -14.81 -7.41 33.48
C GLU A 564 -13.54 -6.89 32.79
N ALA A 565 -13.38 -5.58 32.59
CA ALA A 565 -12.22 -4.98 31.95
C ALA A 565 -10.89 -5.32 32.68
N LEU A 566 -10.91 -5.41 34.00
CA LEU A 566 -9.76 -5.79 34.84
C LEU A 566 -9.30 -7.23 34.62
N GLN A 567 -10.21 -8.14 34.26
CA GLN A 567 -9.86 -9.54 34.02
C GLN A 567 -8.94 -9.70 32.81
N TYR A 568 -8.90 -8.73 31.91
CA TYR A 568 -8.06 -8.74 30.71
C TYR A 568 -6.68 -8.09 30.90
N ARG A 569 -6.22 -7.93 32.15
CA ARG A 569 -4.91 -7.31 32.50
C ARG A 569 -4.01 -8.24 33.31
N ASN A 570 -3.94 -9.53 32.94
CA ASN A 570 -3.27 -10.56 33.74
C ASN A 570 -1.73 -10.43 33.82
N LEU A 571 -1.07 -9.90 32.78
CA LEU A 571 0.40 -9.73 32.79
C LEU A 571 0.88 -8.52 33.62
N ASP A 572 -0.02 -7.62 34.00
CA ASP A 572 0.29 -6.49 34.87
C ASP A 572 0.37 -6.90 36.34
N LYS A 573 -0.12 -8.10 36.69
CA LYS A 573 -0.04 -8.63 38.05
C LYS A 573 1.37 -9.18 38.30
N PRO A 574 1.97 -8.91 39.49
CA PRO A 574 3.19 -9.60 39.87
C PRO A 574 2.99 -11.12 39.78
N PRO A 575 3.99 -11.90 39.35
CA PRO A 575 3.86 -13.35 39.35
C PRO A 575 3.49 -13.79 40.75
N MET A 576 2.35 -14.51 40.88
CA MET A 576 2.01 -15.12 42.14
C MET A 576 3.15 -16.09 42.48
N GLU A 577 3.77 -15.89 43.61
CA GLU A 577 4.64 -16.90 44.23
C GLU A 577 3.72 -18.09 44.51
N GLU A 578 3.79 -19.12 43.66
CA GLU A 578 3.20 -20.41 43.99
C GLU A 578 3.96 -20.96 45.20
N GLY A 579 3.33 -20.86 46.39
CA GLY A 579 3.80 -21.45 47.62
C GLY A 579 3.81 -22.98 47.57
#